data_52375f87c7579b48b7e9070f8afd8dfb
#
_entry.id   52375f87c7579b48b7e9070f8afd8dfb
#
_cell.length_a   1.000
_cell.length_b   1.000
_cell.length_c   1.000
_cell.angle_alpha   90.00
_cell.angle_beta   90.00
_cell.angle_gamma   90.00
#
_symmetry.space_group_name_H-M   'P 1'
#
loop_
_entity.id
_entity.type
_entity.pdbx_description
1 polymer ?
#
loop_
_entity_poly.entity_id
_entity_poly.type
_entity_poly.pdbx_seq_one_letter_code
_entity_poly.pdbx_strand_id
1 'polypeptide(L)' 'MTFQSSDFNVCILGGINIDFFSVVKDMPVAGETIVGSNFFVTPGGKGANQAVACSRLGLNTAMIGRVGNDDFANNLIE' A
#
# COMPACT_ATOMS: atom_id res chain seq x y z
N MET A 1 -22.18 3.85 7.53
CA MET A 1 -21.33 3.52 8.68
C MET A 1 -21.09 4.77 9.50
N THR A 2 -21.32 4.70 10.79
CA THR A 2 -21.17 5.85 11.68
C THR A 2 -19.95 5.66 12.56
N PHE A 3 -19.06 6.62 12.56
CA PHE A 3 -17.90 6.63 13.44
C PHE A 3 -18.13 7.62 14.57
N GLN A 4 -17.74 7.23 15.78
CA GLN A 4 -17.66 8.16 16.88
C GLN A 4 -16.25 8.73 16.94
N SER A 5 -16.13 10.00 17.21
CA SER A 5 -14.83 10.69 17.24
C SER A 5 -13.85 10.13 18.26
N SER A 6 -14.35 9.42 19.28
CA SER A 6 -13.52 8.76 20.31
C SER A 6 -12.88 7.46 19.84
N ASP A 7 -13.37 6.86 18.75
CA ASP A 7 -12.89 5.58 18.25
C ASP A 7 -11.59 5.71 17.46
N PHE A 8 -11.41 6.83 16.77
CA PHE A 8 -10.26 7.06 15.90
C PHE A 8 -9.71 8.46 16.07
N ASN A 9 -8.39 8.57 16.06
CA ASN A 9 -7.70 9.86 16.06
C ASN A 9 -7.58 10.43 14.65
N VAL A 10 -7.41 9.55 13.64
CA VAL A 10 -7.17 9.92 12.25
C VAL A 10 -7.96 8.99 11.34
N CYS A 11 -8.53 9.57 10.31
CA CYS A 11 -9.16 8.81 9.22
C CYS A 11 -8.51 9.23 7.91
N ILE A 12 -7.97 8.27 7.17
CA ILE A 12 -7.33 8.50 5.89
C ILE A 12 -8.26 8.04 4.77
N LEU A 13 -8.55 8.93 3.85
CA LEU A 13 -9.26 8.60 2.61
C LEU A 13 -8.26 8.67 1.46
N GLY A 14 -7.94 7.54 0.85
CA GLY A 14 -6.93 7.55 -0.20
C GLY A 14 -6.71 6.21 -0.85
N GLY A 15 -5.68 6.13 -1.68
CA GLY A 15 -5.36 4.97 -2.46
C GLY A 15 -4.67 3.86 -1.68
N ILE A 16 -5.00 2.64 -2.04
CA ILE A 16 -4.36 1.42 -1.56
C ILE A 16 -3.91 0.65 -2.79
N ASN A 17 -2.62 0.35 -2.88
CA ASN A 17 -2.03 -0.32 -4.04
C ASN A 17 -1.15 -1.48 -3.60
N ILE A 18 -0.83 -2.31 -4.58
CA ILE A 18 0.27 -3.28 -4.46
C ILE A 18 1.41 -2.77 -5.32
N ASP A 19 2.60 -2.75 -4.76
CA ASP A 19 3.82 -2.38 -5.47
C ASP A 19 4.61 -3.63 -5.81
N PHE A 20 5.06 -3.72 -7.06
CA PHE A 20 5.93 -4.79 -7.53
C PHE A 20 7.35 -4.25 -7.67
N PHE A 21 8.28 -4.94 -7.05
CA PHE A 21 9.70 -4.57 -7.10
C PHE A 21 10.50 -5.69 -7.75
N SER A 22 11.37 -5.30 -8.69
CA SER A 22 12.34 -6.21 -9.28
C SER A 22 13.71 -5.57 -9.17
N VAL A 23 14.64 -6.27 -8.53
CA VAL A 23 16.00 -5.78 -8.37
C VAL A 23 16.79 -6.12 -9.62
N VAL A 24 17.43 -5.13 -10.20
CA VAL A 24 18.24 -5.28 -11.42
C VAL A 24 19.64 -4.73 -11.19
N LYS A 25 20.61 -5.25 -11.95
CA LYS A 25 21.98 -4.79 -11.85
C LYS A 25 22.13 -3.39 -12.46
N ASP A 26 21.53 -3.19 -13.61
CA ASP A 26 21.57 -1.93 -14.34
C ASP A 26 20.18 -1.57 -14.83
N MET A 27 19.88 -0.28 -14.92
CA MET A 27 18.64 0.20 -15.47
C MET A 27 18.53 -0.17 -16.95
N PRO A 28 17.45 -0.85 -17.39
CA PRO A 28 17.28 -1.15 -18.81
C PRO A 28 17.04 0.11 -19.62
N VAL A 29 17.50 0.08 -20.86
CA VAL A 29 17.15 1.12 -21.84
C VAL A 29 15.79 0.79 -22.46
N ALA A 30 15.19 1.79 -23.12
CA ALA A 30 13.88 1.62 -23.75
C ALA A 30 13.88 0.44 -24.71
N GLY A 31 12.88 -0.45 -24.59
CA GLY A 31 12.74 -1.63 -25.43
C GLY A 31 13.61 -2.82 -25.04
N GLU A 32 14.46 -2.66 -24.03
CA GLU A 32 15.35 -3.73 -23.58
C GLU A 32 14.64 -4.64 -22.56
N THR A 33 14.87 -5.94 -22.69
CA THR A 33 14.44 -6.93 -21.72
C THR A 33 15.64 -7.39 -20.90
N ILE A 34 15.56 -7.28 -19.58
CA ILE A 34 16.64 -7.72 -18.69
C ILE A 34 16.09 -8.68 -17.65
N VAL A 35 16.97 -9.47 -17.05
CA VAL A 35 16.62 -10.40 -15.98
C VAL A 35 16.88 -9.75 -14.63
N GLY A 36 15.85 -9.72 -13.78
CA GLY A 36 15.99 -9.27 -12.41
C GLY A 36 16.49 -10.37 -11.49
N SER A 37 17.18 -9.98 -10.41
CA SER A 37 17.72 -10.92 -9.44
C SER A 37 16.72 -11.28 -8.35
N ASN A 38 15.88 -10.35 -7.94
CA ASN A 38 14.86 -10.55 -6.92
C ASN A 38 13.56 -9.87 -7.34
N PHE A 39 12.47 -10.50 -6.98
CA PHE A 39 11.14 -9.93 -7.16
C PHE A 39 10.41 -10.00 -5.83
N PHE A 40 9.77 -8.90 -5.43
CA PHE A 40 8.92 -8.91 -4.25
C PHE A 40 7.76 -7.93 -4.40
N VAL A 41 6.73 -8.17 -3.59
CA VAL A 41 5.47 -7.45 -3.63
C VAL A 41 5.22 -6.85 -2.25
N THR A 42 4.80 -5.61 -2.20
CA THR A 42 4.50 -4.93 -0.95
C THR A 42 3.27 -4.04 -1.10
N PRO A 43 2.45 -3.91 -0.04
CA PRO A 43 1.38 -2.92 -0.06
C PRO A 43 1.93 -1.51 -0.21
N GLY A 44 1.22 -0.68 -0.94
CA GLY A 44 1.64 0.70 -1.20
C GLY A 44 0.45 1.62 -1.41
N GLY A 45 0.72 2.74 -2.04
CA GLY A 45 -0.24 3.81 -2.24
C GLY A 45 -0.05 4.91 -1.21
N LYS A 46 -0.21 6.16 -1.63
CA LYS A 46 0.03 7.31 -0.76
C LYS A 46 -0.87 7.28 0.47
N GLY A 47 -2.16 6.97 0.28
CA GLY A 47 -3.10 6.89 1.39
C GLY A 47 -2.74 5.77 2.35
N ALA A 48 -2.45 4.58 1.84
CA ALA A 48 -2.07 3.44 2.68
C ALA A 48 -0.79 3.73 3.45
N ASN A 49 0.20 4.35 2.82
CA ASN A 49 1.46 4.72 3.47
C ASN A 49 1.24 5.72 4.61
N GLN A 50 0.34 6.69 4.42
CA GLN A 50 -0.03 7.64 5.47
C GLN A 50 -0.70 6.92 6.65
N ALA A 51 -1.60 6.00 6.36
CA ALA A 51 -2.29 5.24 7.40
C ALA A 51 -1.30 4.41 8.23
N VAL A 52 -0.36 3.75 7.58
CA VAL A 52 0.69 2.98 8.27
C VAL A 52 1.54 3.89 9.14
N ALA A 53 1.95 5.04 8.63
CA ALA A 53 2.76 6.00 9.39
C ALA A 53 2.02 6.48 10.63
N CYS A 54 0.74 6.86 10.50
CA CYS A 54 -0.07 7.28 11.64
C CYS A 54 -0.21 6.17 12.68
N SER A 55 -0.45 4.94 12.23
CA SER A 55 -0.58 3.80 13.12
C SER A 55 0.71 3.53 13.89
N ARG A 56 1.86 3.62 13.22
CA ARG A 56 3.17 3.43 13.85
C ARG A 56 3.50 4.51 14.86
N LEU A 57 2.91 5.69 14.72
CA LEU A 57 3.04 6.77 15.69
C LEU A 57 2.13 6.60 16.91
N GLY A 58 1.37 5.52 16.97
CA GLY A 58 0.51 5.22 18.12
C GLY A 58 -0.89 5.80 17.99
N LEU A 59 -1.27 6.34 16.85
CA LEU A 59 -2.60 6.88 16.63
C LEU A 59 -3.59 5.78 16.26
N ASN A 60 -4.80 5.86 16.76
CA ASN A 60 -5.89 5.03 16.29
C ASN A 60 -6.30 5.52 14.90
N THR A 61 -5.97 4.74 13.88
CA THR A 61 -6.09 5.15 12.49
C THR A 61 -7.14 4.31 11.78
N ALA A 62 -8.05 4.97 11.10
CA ALA A 62 -8.99 4.34 10.19
C ALA A 62 -8.61 4.72 8.76
N MET A 63 -8.86 3.81 7.83
CA MET A 63 -8.64 4.08 6.42
C MET A 63 -9.87 3.73 5.61
N ILE A 64 -10.23 4.63 4.69
CA ILE A 64 -11.27 4.43 3.71
C ILE A 64 -10.60 4.36 2.35
N GLY A 65 -10.72 3.24 1.67
CA GLY A 65 -10.15 3.04 0.37
C GLY A 65 -10.94 2.02 -0.42
N ARG A 66 -10.43 1.70 -1.59
CA ARG A 66 -11.05 0.72 -2.46
C ARG A 66 -9.96 -0.19 -3.01
N VAL A 67 -10.23 -1.49 -3.01
CA VAL A 67 -9.34 -2.50 -3.58
C VAL A 67 -10.07 -3.27 -4.67
N GLY A 68 -9.31 -3.92 -5.54
CA GLY A 68 -9.88 -4.78 -6.57
C GLY A 68 -10.43 -6.08 -5.98
N ASN A 69 -11.01 -6.88 -6.85
CA ASN A 69 -11.52 -8.21 -6.48
C ASN A 69 -10.55 -9.27 -7.01
N ASP A 70 -9.40 -9.40 -6.38
CA ASP A 70 -8.33 -10.31 -6.76
C ASP A 70 -7.60 -10.82 -5.52
N ASP A 71 -6.59 -11.66 -5.74
CA ASP A 71 -5.84 -12.25 -4.63
C ASP A 71 -5.05 -11.21 -3.82
N PHE A 72 -4.61 -10.13 -4.47
CA PHE A 72 -3.89 -9.06 -3.79
C PHE A 72 -4.78 -8.26 -2.85
N ALA A 73 -6.07 -8.12 -3.17
CA ALA A 73 -7.01 -7.37 -2.34
C ALA A 73 -7.12 -7.96 -0.94
N ASN A 74 -7.09 -9.27 -0.82
CA ASN A 74 -7.19 -9.94 0.48
C ASN A 74 -6.00 -9.60 1.39
N ASN A 75 -4.82 -9.47 0.83
CA ASN A 75 -3.63 -9.08 1.57
C ASN A 75 -3.68 -7.61 2.00
N LEU A 76 -4.31 -6.75 1.21
CA LEU A 76 -4.42 -5.33 1.50
C LEU A 76 -5.42 -5.02 2.61
N ILE A 77 -6.41 -5.87 2.80
CA ILE A 77 -7.45 -5.67 3.81
C ILE A 77 -6.94 -6.03 5.21
N GLU A 78 -6.01 -6.96 5.30
CA GLU A 78 -5.44 -7.40 6.58
C GLU A 78 -4.52 -6.35 7.24
#